data_5a09f2e21ea04489a35bb9d859030d2a
#
_entry.id   5a09f2e21ea04489a35bb9d859030d2a
#
_cell.length_a   1.000
_cell.length_b   1.000
_cell.length_c   1.000
_cell.angle_alpha   90.00
_cell.angle_beta   90.00
_cell.angle_gamma   90.00
#
_symmetry.space_group_name_H-M   'P 1'
#
loop_
_entity.id
_entity.type
_entity.pdbx_description
1 polymer ?
#
loop_
_entity_poly.entity_id
_entity_poly.type
_entity_poly.pdbx_seq_one_letter_code
_entity_poly.pdbx_strand_id
1 'polypeptide(L)'
;TWVAIGVLPDERMAELVHEKKLEGISHIQDESDKSGMRLVIELKRGEVPEVVLNNLYKQTQLQDTFGINMVALVDGQPRLCNLKDLLEVFLQHRREVVTRRTIFDLRKARDRGHVLEGLAVALANIDEFIRIIRESPTPPVAKTELMARTWDSHLVREMLTRTREDGTEVRADDYRPEALPREFGLQKDGLYRLSDTQAQ
;
A
#
# COMPACT_ATOMS: atom_id res chain seq x y z
N THR A 1 -9.05 22.15 -13.77
CA THR A 1 -9.93 21.37 -14.66
C THR A 1 -11.30 22.05 -14.64
N TRP A 2 -11.60 22.81 -15.66
CA TRP A 2 -12.89 23.48 -15.83
C TRP A 2 -13.86 22.49 -16.47
N VAL A 3 -14.93 22.18 -15.77
CA VAL A 3 -16.04 21.42 -16.35
C VAL A 3 -16.92 22.43 -17.07
N ALA A 4 -16.96 22.34 -18.38
CA ALA A 4 -17.87 23.14 -19.20
C ALA A 4 -19.31 22.69 -18.92
N ILE A 5 -20.03 23.43 -18.11
CA ILE A 5 -21.46 23.27 -17.93
C ILE A 5 -22.17 24.16 -18.94
N GLY A 6 -22.52 23.58 -20.07
CA GLY A 6 -23.70 23.83 -20.87
C GLY A 6 -23.85 25.11 -21.68
N VAL A 7 -23.13 26.19 -21.43
CA VAL A 7 -23.11 27.40 -22.27
C VAL A 7 -21.73 28.00 -22.19
N LEU A 8 -21.09 28.24 -23.32
CA LEU A 8 -19.80 28.89 -23.37
C LEU A 8 -19.91 30.28 -22.70
N PRO A 9 -18.96 30.70 -21.85
CA PRO A 9 -19.02 31.98 -21.15
C PRO A 9 -19.14 33.17 -22.08
N ASP A 10 -18.59 33.09 -23.29
CA ASP A 10 -18.64 34.07 -24.33
C ASP A 10 -20.05 34.32 -24.89
N GLU A 11 -20.84 33.25 -25.16
CA GLU A 11 -22.23 33.38 -25.62
C GLU A 11 -23.09 34.11 -24.57
N ARG A 12 -22.97 33.72 -23.30
CA ARG A 12 -23.73 34.35 -22.23
C ARG A 12 -23.31 35.82 -21.99
N MET A 13 -22.02 36.11 -22.11
CA MET A 13 -21.53 37.52 -22.05
C MET A 13 -22.05 38.33 -23.23
N ALA A 14 -22.02 37.78 -24.43
CA ALA A 14 -22.55 38.47 -25.64
C ALA A 14 -24.05 38.79 -25.48
N GLU A 15 -24.85 37.85 -24.95
CA GLU A 15 -26.26 38.08 -24.62
C GLU A 15 -26.44 39.23 -23.64
N LEU A 16 -25.70 39.23 -22.51
CA LEU A 16 -25.79 40.26 -21.49
C LEU A 16 -25.36 41.66 -21.99
N VAL A 17 -24.37 41.71 -22.88
CA VAL A 17 -23.96 42.97 -23.56
C VAL A 17 -25.06 43.43 -24.51
N HIS A 18 -25.66 42.54 -25.29
CA HIS A 18 -26.75 42.86 -26.19
C HIS A 18 -28.01 43.34 -25.41
N GLU A 19 -28.31 42.73 -24.30
CA GLU A 19 -29.40 43.11 -23.37
C GLU A 19 -29.10 44.42 -22.60
N LYS A 20 -27.92 45.01 -22.78
CA LYS A 20 -27.46 46.21 -22.05
C LYS A 20 -27.39 46.04 -20.53
N LYS A 21 -27.24 44.80 -20.07
CA LYS A 21 -27.03 44.48 -18.65
C LYS A 21 -25.55 44.60 -18.25
N LEU A 22 -24.64 44.37 -19.21
CA LEU A 22 -23.21 44.61 -19.07
C LEU A 22 -22.81 45.77 -19.96
N GLU A 23 -22.44 46.88 -19.33
CA GLU A 23 -21.92 48.07 -20.01
C GLU A 23 -20.40 48.06 -19.96
N GLY A 24 -19.76 48.87 -20.85
CA GLY A 24 -18.32 49.03 -20.85
C GLY A 24 -17.53 48.05 -21.72
N ILE A 25 -18.17 47.02 -22.29
CA ILE A 25 -17.52 46.06 -23.20
C ILE A 25 -17.65 46.54 -24.66
N SER A 26 -16.54 46.51 -25.40
CA SER A 26 -16.49 46.85 -26.81
C SER A 26 -16.52 45.61 -27.71
N HIS A 27 -15.73 44.60 -27.37
CA HIS A 27 -15.59 43.39 -28.14
C HIS A 27 -15.26 42.19 -27.25
N ILE A 28 -15.73 41.01 -27.61
CA ILE A 28 -15.43 39.76 -26.97
C ILE A 28 -14.94 38.80 -28.04
N GLN A 29 -13.80 38.16 -27.79
CA GLN A 29 -13.19 37.20 -28.71
C GLN A 29 -12.66 35.97 -27.96
N ASP A 30 -12.99 34.80 -28.47
CA ASP A 30 -12.39 33.56 -28.02
C ASP A 30 -11.11 33.25 -28.79
N GLU A 31 -9.99 33.22 -28.08
CA GLU A 31 -8.65 32.88 -28.57
C GLU A 31 -8.17 31.57 -28.00
N SER A 32 -9.09 30.67 -27.59
CA SER A 32 -8.74 29.38 -27.01
C SER A 32 -8.02 28.49 -28.04
N ASP A 33 -6.95 27.83 -27.59
CA ASP A 33 -6.14 26.95 -28.40
C ASP A 33 -5.77 25.65 -27.61
N LYS A 34 -4.84 24.86 -28.15
CA LYS A 34 -4.32 23.64 -27.53
C LYS A 34 -3.63 23.87 -26.19
N SER A 35 -3.16 25.10 -25.92
CA SER A 35 -2.47 25.45 -24.68
C SER A 35 -3.42 25.82 -23.54
N GLY A 36 -4.68 26.14 -23.85
CA GLY A 36 -5.70 26.43 -22.87
C GLY A 36 -6.81 27.38 -23.38
N MET A 37 -7.76 27.64 -22.51
CA MET A 37 -8.85 28.58 -22.78
C MET A 37 -8.36 30.02 -22.59
N ARG A 38 -8.63 30.88 -23.58
CA ARG A 38 -8.31 32.32 -23.55
C ARG A 38 -9.46 33.11 -24.09
N LEU A 39 -10.15 33.84 -23.22
CA LEU A 39 -11.20 34.76 -23.59
C LEU A 39 -10.66 36.20 -23.46
N VAL A 40 -10.70 36.96 -24.56
CA VAL A 40 -10.24 38.34 -24.61
C VAL A 40 -11.46 39.26 -24.63
N ILE A 41 -11.52 40.18 -23.66
CA ILE A 41 -12.59 41.16 -23.52
C ILE A 41 -12.01 42.56 -23.67
N GLU A 42 -12.35 43.26 -24.75
CA GLU A 42 -11.95 44.62 -24.98
C GLU A 42 -12.96 45.60 -24.38
N LEU A 43 -12.44 46.60 -23.68
CA LEU A 43 -13.28 47.59 -23.01
C LEU A 43 -13.41 48.87 -23.84
N LYS A 44 -14.49 49.60 -23.63
CA LYS A 44 -14.68 50.96 -24.21
C LYS A 44 -13.72 51.96 -23.55
N ARG A 45 -13.37 53.00 -24.27
CA ARG A 45 -12.49 54.04 -23.73
C ARG A 45 -13.10 54.70 -22.50
N GLY A 46 -12.32 54.81 -21.43
CA GLY A 46 -12.71 55.43 -20.18
C GLY A 46 -13.32 54.49 -19.13
N GLU A 47 -13.52 53.22 -19.46
CA GLU A 47 -14.02 52.23 -18.50
C GLU A 47 -12.93 51.72 -17.57
N VAL A 48 -13.28 51.43 -16.33
CA VAL A 48 -12.37 50.88 -15.32
C VAL A 48 -12.42 49.35 -15.37
N PRO A 49 -11.30 48.65 -15.72
CA PRO A 49 -11.27 47.20 -15.93
C PRO A 49 -11.77 46.43 -14.71
N GLU A 50 -11.42 46.82 -13.50
CA GLU A 50 -11.80 46.15 -12.26
C GLU A 50 -13.32 46.17 -12.02
N VAL A 51 -14.01 47.27 -12.37
CA VAL A 51 -15.45 47.37 -12.21
C VAL A 51 -16.18 46.43 -13.17
N VAL A 52 -15.72 46.43 -14.45
CA VAL A 52 -16.28 45.52 -15.46
C VAL A 52 -16.03 44.05 -15.09
N LEU A 53 -14.83 43.71 -14.61
CA LEU A 53 -14.50 42.35 -14.16
C LEU A 53 -15.39 41.91 -12.98
N ASN A 54 -15.60 42.76 -11.99
CA ASN A 54 -16.48 42.47 -10.85
C ASN A 54 -17.93 42.29 -11.29
N ASN A 55 -18.42 43.01 -12.29
CA ASN A 55 -19.75 42.85 -12.86
C ASN A 55 -19.85 41.54 -13.65
N LEU A 56 -18.81 41.13 -14.38
CA LEU A 56 -18.73 39.86 -15.06
C LEU A 56 -18.80 38.70 -14.06
N TYR A 57 -18.07 38.76 -12.96
CA TYR A 57 -18.16 37.72 -11.92
C TYR A 57 -19.54 37.61 -11.29
N LYS A 58 -20.26 38.70 -11.13
CA LYS A 58 -21.61 38.71 -10.52
C LYS A 58 -22.71 38.25 -11.46
N GLN A 59 -22.56 38.50 -12.75
CA GLN A 59 -23.63 38.32 -13.75
C GLN A 59 -23.42 37.12 -14.68
N THR A 60 -22.23 36.54 -14.65
CA THR A 60 -21.88 35.37 -15.48
C THR A 60 -21.35 34.24 -14.64
N GLN A 61 -21.14 33.09 -15.27
CA GLN A 61 -20.58 31.89 -14.66
C GLN A 61 -19.04 31.90 -14.59
N LEU A 62 -18.39 33.06 -14.83
CA LEU A 62 -16.94 33.18 -14.64
C LEU A 62 -16.51 32.90 -13.21
N GLN A 63 -17.41 33.11 -12.24
CA GLN A 63 -17.26 32.69 -10.87
C GLN A 63 -18.52 31.94 -10.46
N ASP A 64 -18.37 30.66 -10.19
CA ASP A 64 -19.47 29.80 -9.76
C ASP A 64 -19.08 28.95 -8.55
N THR A 65 -20.07 28.49 -7.83
CA THR A 65 -19.90 27.62 -6.65
C THR A 65 -20.22 26.19 -7.02
N PHE A 66 -19.22 25.34 -6.94
CA PHE A 66 -19.39 23.91 -7.17
C PHE A 66 -19.61 23.16 -5.87
N GLY A 67 -20.81 22.58 -5.71
CA GLY A 67 -21.13 21.70 -4.59
C GLY A 67 -20.50 20.31 -4.78
N ILE A 68 -19.47 19.99 -4.01
CA ILE A 68 -18.79 18.70 -4.11
C ILE A 68 -19.59 17.64 -3.36
N ASN A 69 -20.09 16.63 -4.08
CA ASN A 69 -20.69 15.42 -3.51
C ASN A 69 -19.71 14.25 -3.69
N MET A 70 -18.95 13.94 -2.64
CA MET A 70 -18.02 12.82 -2.64
C MET A 70 -18.68 11.60 -2.02
N VAL A 71 -19.00 10.59 -2.84
CA VAL A 71 -19.49 9.29 -2.39
C VAL A 71 -18.36 8.27 -2.52
N ALA A 72 -18.02 7.60 -1.42
CA ALA A 72 -17.02 6.55 -1.39
C ALA A 72 -17.59 5.27 -0.77
N LEU A 73 -17.00 4.13 -1.11
CA LEU A 73 -17.27 2.87 -0.44
C LEU A 73 -16.44 2.78 0.83
N VAL A 74 -17.12 2.80 1.98
CA VAL A 74 -16.50 2.63 3.30
C VAL A 74 -17.04 1.32 3.88
N ASP A 75 -16.18 0.37 4.18
CA ASP A 75 -16.55 -0.97 4.67
C ASP A 75 -17.59 -1.68 3.77
N GLY A 76 -17.46 -1.49 2.46
CA GLY A 76 -18.34 -2.08 1.45
C GLY A 76 -19.69 -1.36 1.27
N GLN A 77 -19.95 -0.26 1.97
CA GLN A 77 -21.18 0.53 1.87
C GLN A 77 -20.92 1.92 1.28
N PRO A 78 -21.79 2.41 0.37
CA PRO A 78 -21.69 3.77 -0.15
C PRO A 78 -22.02 4.78 0.95
N ARG A 79 -21.09 5.71 1.18
CA ARG A 79 -21.23 6.76 2.18
C ARG A 79 -20.86 8.12 1.59
N LEU A 80 -21.66 9.13 1.89
CA LEU A 80 -21.30 10.52 1.59
C LEU A 80 -20.22 10.96 2.58
N CYS A 81 -19.06 11.35 2.06
CA CYS A 81 -17.90 11.73 2.85
C CYS A 81 -17.49 13.17 2.53
N ASN A 82 -17.03 13.87 3.54
CA ASN A 82 -16.27 15.09 3.35
C ASN A 82 -14.78 14.76 3.12
N LEU A 83 -13.96 15.75 2.83
CA LEU A 83 -12.53 15.55 2.56
C LEU A 83 -11.79 14.92 3.76
N LYS A 84 -12.12 15.33 4.98
CA LYS A 84 -11.54 14.80 6.21
C LYS A 84 -11.88 13.31 6.36
N ASP A 85 -13.15 12.94 6.17
CA ASP A 85 -13.61 11.55 6.27
C ASP A 85 -12.87 10.66 5.26
N LEU A 86 -12.70 11.14 4.01
CA LEU A 86 -11.95 10.41 2.98
C LEU A 86 -10.49 10.18 3.38
N LEU A 87 -9.83 11.19 3.93
CA LEU A 87 -8.44 11.07 4.37
C LEU A 87 -8.31 10.11 5.55
N GLU A 88 -9.21 10.16 6.51
CA GLU A 88 -9.22 9.25 7.67
C GLU A 88 -9.43 7.80 7.23
N VAL A 89 -10.41 7.53 6.38
CA VAL A 89 -10.68 6.18 5.83
C VAL A 89 -9.50 5.69 5.01
N PHE A 90 -8.89 6.55 4.20
CA PHE A 90 -7.69 6.20 3.43
C PHE A 90 -6.53 5.80 4.35
N LEU A 91 -6.25 6.57 5.40
CA LEU A 91 -5.19 6.27 6.35
C LEU A 91 -5.45 4.95 7.09
N GLN A 92 -6.68 4.71 7.51
CA GLN A 92 -7.08 3.44 8.15
C GLN A 92 -6.85 2.26 7.21
N HIS A 93 -7.32 2.35 5.97
CA HIS A 93 -7.12 1.31 4.96
C HIS A 93 -5.62 1.06 4.69
N ARG A 94 -4.82 2.13 4.57
CA ARG A 94 -3.37 1.99 4.37
C ARG A 94 -2.69 1.27 5.53
N ARG A 95 -3.04 1.59 6.77
CA ARG A 95 -2.53 0.87 7.97
C ARG A 95 -2.86 -0.62 7.91
N GLU A 96 -4.09 -0.95 7.59
CA GLU A 96 -4.53 -2.36 7.46
C GLU A 96 -3.77 -3.11 6.37
N VAL A 97 -3.62 -2.50 5.19
CA VAL A 97 -2.87 -3.11 4.07
C VAL A 97 -1.40 -3.34 4.44
N VAL A 98 -0.74 -2.34 5.06
CA VAL A 98 0.66 -2.48 5.50
C VAL A 98 0.78 -3.58 6.56
N THR A 99 -0.13 -3.64 7.53
CA THR A 99 -0.14 -4.68 8.56
C THR A 99 -0.29 -6.08 7.95
N ARG A 100 -1.26 -6.27 7.05
CA ARG A 100 -1.46 -7.56 6.35
C ARG A 100 -0.22 -7.97 5.54
N ARG A 101 0.37 -7.02 4.82
CA ARG A 101 1.60 -7.26 4.07
C ARG A 101 2.74 -7.69 4.99
N THR A 102 2.94 -6.96 6.09
CA THR A 102 4.02 -7.26 7.05
C THR A 102 3.83 -8.65 7.69
N ILE A 103 2.59 -9.03 8.04
CA ILE A 103 2.29 -10.37 8.56
C ILE A 103 2.62 -11.45 7.51
N PHE A 104 2.26 -11.22 6.25
CA PHE A 104 2.58 -12.16 5.17
C PHE A 104 4.10 -12.30 4.97
N ASP A 105 4.83 -11.19 4.92
CA ASP A 105 6.28 -11.17 4.75
C ASP A 105 6.97 -11.85 5.96
N LEU A 106 6.46 -11.63 7.18
CA LEU A 106 6.96 -12.28 8.39
C LEU A 106 6.78 -13.81 8.33
N ARG A 107 5.59 -14.29 7.94
CA ARG A 107 5.34 -15.73 7.77
C ARG A 107 6.31 -16.34 6.78
N LYS A 108 6.47 -15.73 5.62
CA LYS A 108 7.40 -16.19 4.58
C LYS A 108 8.86 -16.20 5.05
N ALA A 109 9.26 -15.19 5.84
CA ALA A 109 10.60 -15.13 6.42
C ALA A 109 10.82 -16.24 7.48
N ARG A 110 9.81 -16.51 8.34
CA ARG A 110 9.85 -17.60 9.32
C ARG A 110 9.95 -18.97 8.66
N ASP A 111 9.17 -19.22 7.62
CA ASP A 111 9.24 -20.47 6.85
C ASP A 111 10.63 -20.65 6.22
N ARG A 112 11.20 -19.61 5.68
CA ARG A 112 12.57 -19.64 5.14
C ARG A 112 13.61 -19.86 6.23
N GLY A 113 13.48 -19.19 7.38
CA GLY A 113 14.33 -19.36 8.54
C GLY A 113 14.32 -20.81 9.03
N HIS A 114 13.13 -21.41 9.12
CA HIS A 114 12.97 -22.80 9.53
C HIS A 114 13.72 -23.78 8.62
N VAL A 115 13.66 -23.60 7.31
CA VAL A 115 14.45 -24.41 6.37
C VAL A 115 15.95 -24.23 6.61
N LEU A 116 16.42 -22.99 6.84
CA LEU A 116 17.83 -22.74 7.12
C LEU A 116 18.32 -23.34 8.43
N GLU A 117 17.46 -23.38 9.48
CA GLU A 117 17.76 -24.09 10.73
C GLU A 117 17.99 -25.58 10.46
N GLY A 118 17.13 -26.23 9.68
CA GLY A 118 17.29 -27.64 9.29
C GLY A 118 18.60 -27.89 8.54
N LEU A 119 18.96 -27.00 7.61
CA LEU A 119 20.24 -27.09 6.89
C LEU A 119 21.44 -26.90 7.84
N ALA A 120 21.35 -26.02 8.82
CA ALA A 120 22.42 -25.84 9.81
C ALA A 120 22.59 -27.07 10.70
N VAL A 121 21.49 -27.71 11.10
CA VAL A 121 21.51 -28.99 11.84
C VAL A 121 22.13 -30.10 10.98
N ALA A 122 21.74 -30.20 9.72
CA ALA A 122 22.29 -31.21 8.80
C ALA A 122 23.79 -31.00 8.57
N LEU A 123 24.25 -29.76 8.43
CA LEU A 123 25.66 -29.42 8.27
C LEU A 123 26.47 -29.78 9.53
N ALA A 124 25.94 -29.54 10.71
CA ALA A 124 26.60 -29.87 11.98
C ALA A 124 26.73 -31.38 12.20
N ASN A 125 25.85 -32.21 11.61
CA ASN A 125 25.78 -33.66 11.77
C ASN A 125 25.94 -34.40 10.45
N ILE A 126 26.71 -33.86 9.50
CA ILE A 126 26.73 -34.28 8.10
C ILE A 126 27.09 -35.74 7.88
N ASP A 127 28.05 -36.26 8.64
CA ASP A 127 28.51 -37.67 8.51
C ASP A 127 27.42 -38.65 8.84
N GLU A 128 26.61 -38.36 9.87
CA GLU A 128 25.51 -39.19 10.27
C GLU A 128 24.32 -39.12 9.32
N PHE A 129 24.04 -37.92 8.77
CA PHE A 129 23.05 -37.75 7.71
C PHE A 129 23.41 -38.57 6.46
N ILE A 130 24.66 -38.49 6.00
CA ILE A 130 25.15 -39.24 4.84
C ILE A 130 25.02 -40.76 5.10
N ARG A 131 25.35 -41.21 6.32
CA ARG A 131 25.24 -42.62 6.68
C ARG A 131 23.79 -43.12 6.58
N ILE A 132 22.82 -42.40 7.18
CA ILE A 132 21.41 -42.76 7.16
C ILE A 132 20.87 -42.80 5.72
N ILE A 133 21.21 -41.77 4.91
CA ILE A 133 20.76 -41.69 3.51
C ILE A 133 21.30 -42.85 2.68
N ARG A 134 22.56 -43.29 2.92
CA ARG A 134 23.17 -44.40 2.18
C ARG A 134 22.67 -45.76 2.61
N GLU A 135 22.37 -45.95 3.90
CA GLU A 135 21.88 -47.20 4.47
C GLU A 135 20.38 -47.43 4.19
N SER A 136 19.63 -46.37 3.95
CA SER A 136 18.20 -46.44 3.72
C SER A 136 17.88 -46.97 2.31
N PRO A 137 16.96 -47.96 2.19
CA PRO A 137 16.59 -48.57 0.92
C PRO A 137 15.79 -47.63 -0.02
N THR A 138 15.09 -46.66 0.52
CA THR A 138 14.28 -45.69 -0.23
C THR A 138 14.30 -44.31 0.42
N PRO A 139 14.15 -43.22 -0.37
CA PRO A 139 14.11 -41.84 0.18
C PRO A 139 13.05 -41.60 1.26
N PRO A 140 11.82 -42.15 1.18
CA PRO A 140 10.82 -42.00 2.25
C PRO A 140 11.24 -42.61 3.57
N VAL A 141 11.97 -43.74 3.55
CA VAL A 141 12.51 -44.40 4.75
C VAL A 141 13.59 -43.53 5.38
N ALA A 142 14.53 -43.03 4.59
CA ALA A 142 15.56 -42.11 5.06
C ALA A 142 14.93 -40.88 5.74
N LYS A 143 13.93 -40.26 5.10
CA LYS A 143 13.17 -39.12 5.65
C LYS A 143 12.57 -39.46 7.02
N THR A 144 11.90 -40.61 7.14
CA THR A 144 11.27 -41.04 8.39
C THR A 144 12.31 -41.23 9.50
N GLU A 145 13.45 -41.81 9.18
CA GLU A 145 14.55 -42.02 10.13
C GLU A 145 15.17 -40.70 10.58
N LEU A 146 15.40 -39.74 9.65
CA LEU A 146 15.92 -38.41 9.97
C LEU A 146 14.97 -37.62 10.89
N MET A 147 13.68 -37.74 10.69
CA MET A 147 12.65 -37.09 11.53
C MET A 147 12.46 -37.77 12.89
N ALA A 148 12.69 -39.08 13.00
CA ALA A 148 12.53 -39.83 14.23
C ALA A 148 13.65 -39.55 15.24
N ARG A 149 14.79 -39.10 14.79
CA ARG A 149 15.96 -38.78 15.62
C ARG A 149 15.98 -37.36 16.13
N THR A 150 16.70 -37.17 17.22
CA THR A 150 17.06 -35.85 17.75
C THR A 150 18.51 -35.54 17.43
N TRP A 151 18.78 -34.30 17.07
CA TRP A 151 20.06 -33.87 16.55
C TRP A 151 20.72 -32.84 17.46
N ASP A 152 22.06 -32.85 17.51
CA ASP A 152 22.77 -31.78 18.19
C ASP A 152 22.55 -30.45 17.44
N SER A 153 22.27 -29.39 18.19
CA SER A 153 21.84 -28.12 17.67
C SER A 153 22.66 -26.95 18.19
N HIS A 154 23.90 -27.19 18.59
CA HIS A 154 24.77 -26.14 19.13
C HIS A 154 24.81 -24.88 18.24
N LEU A 155 25.01 -25.10 16.93
CA LEU A 155 25.03 -24.01 15.94
C LEU A 155 23.71 -23.25 15.85
N VAL A 156 22.57 -23.99 15.84
CA VAL A 156 21.23 -23.37 15.79
C VAL A 156 20.93 -22.63 17.08
N ARG A 157 21.32 -23.15 18.23
CA ARG A 157 21.19 -22.44 19.52
C ARG A 157 21.95 -21.12 19.49
N GLU A 158 23.19 -21.12 19.04
CA GLU A 158 24.01 -19.92 18.94
C GLU A 158 23.39 -18.89 17.99
N MET A 159 22.84 -19.32 16.85
CA MET A 159 22.14 -18.46 15.90
C MET A 159 20.85 -17.86 16.49
N LEU A 160 20.08 -18.62 17.27
CA LEU A 160 18.79 -18.19 17.82
C LEU A 160 18.93 -17.39 19.13
N THR A 161 20.07 -17.48 19.83
CA THR A 161 20.34 -16.73 21.06
C THR A 161 21.03 -15.38 20.81
N ARG A 162 21.21 -15.00 19.55
CA ARG A 162 21.79 -13.69 19.23
C ARG A 162 20.90 -12.56 19.75
N THR A 163 21.53 -11.67 20.50
CA THR A 163 20.92 -10.39 20.91
C THR A 163 20.79 -9.47 19.69
N ARG A 164 19.66 -8.82 19.53
CA ARG A 164 19.50 -7.77 18.50
C ARG A 164 20.42 -6.58 18.80
N GLU A 165 20.69 -5.76 17.78
CA GLU A 165 21.47 -4.51 17.92
C GLU A 165 20.85 -3.53 18.93
N ASP A 166 19.55 -3.62 19.18
CA ASP A 166 18.80 -2.84 20.17
C ASP A 166 18.90 -3.38 21.62
N GLY A 167 19.67 -4.46 21.85
CA GLY A 167 19.85 -5.10 23.16
C GLY A 167 18.71 -6.04 23.58
N THR A 168 17.69 -6.25 22.75
CA THR A 168 16.61 -7.19 23.06
C THR A 168 17.04 -8.64 22.80
N GLU A 169 16.82 -9.52 23.79
CA GLU A 169 17.01 -10.96 23.62
C GLU A 169 15.99 -11.48 22.63
N VAL A 170 16.48 -12.21 21.63
CA VAL A 170 15.62 -12.90 20.68
C VAL A 170 15.30 -14.29 21.22
N ARG A 171 14.01 -14.61 21.31
CA ARG A 171 13.57 -15.93 21.71
C ARG A 171 13.47 -16.85 20.49
N ALA A 172 13.81 -18.13 20.65
CA ALA A 172 13.67 -19.13 19.59
C ALA A 172 12.24 -19.19 19.02
N ASP A 173 11.24 -18.96 19.87
CA ASP A 173 9.83 -18.92 19.48
C ASP A 173 9.48 -17.75 18.54
N ASP A 174 10.26 -16.66 18.53
CA ASP A 174 10.02 -15.51 17.66
C ASP A 174 10.25 -15.84 16.17
N TYR A 175 11.10 -16.83 15.89
CA TYR A 175 11.42 -17.28 14.53
C TYR A 175 10.60 -18.50 14.09
N ARG A 176 9.89 -19.14 15.00
CA ARG A 176 9.14 -20.34 14.73
C ARG A 176 7.96 -20.06 13.79
N PRO A 177 7.72 -20.86 12.73
CA PRO A 177 6.50 -20.81 11.94
C PRO A 177 5.28 -21.09 12.81
N GLU A 178 4.20 -20.32 12.64
CA GLU A 178 2.97 -20.45 13.43
C GLU A 178 2.29 -21.82 13.27
N ALA A 179 2.42 -22.41 12.07
CA ALA A 179 1.81 -23.71 11.73
C ALA A 179 2.66 -24.91 12.19
N LEU A 180 3.89 -24.71 12.69
CA LEU A 180 4.78 -25.79 13.05
C LEU A 180 4.37 -26.43 14.38
N PRO A 181 4.08 -27.76 14.43
CA PRO A 181 3.78 -28.47 15.67
C PRO A 181 4.94 -28.37 16.68
N ARG A 182 4.63 -28.25 17.96
CA ARG A 182 5.63 -28.03 19.04
C ARG A 182 6.66 -29.13 19.19
N GLU A 183 6.41 -30.29 18.65
CA GLU A 183 7.31 -31.45 18.67
C GLU A 183 8.51 -31.34 17.74
N PHE A 184 8.47 -30.40 16.76
CA PHE A 184 9.57 -30.14 15.82
C PHE A 184 10.33 -28.85 16.16
N GLY A 185 11.53 -28.69 15.65
CA GLY A 185 12.43 -27.58 15.92
C GLY A 185 13.24 -27.78 17.19
N LEU A 186 13.78 -26.67 17.73
CA LEU A 186 14.59 -26.67 18.94
C LEU A 186 13.73 -27.03 20.16
N GLN A 187 14.11 -28.11 20.87
CA GLN A 187 13.44 -28.61 22.05
C GLN A 187 14.04 -27.98 23.34
N LYS A 188 13.32 -28.11 24.46
CA LYS A 188 13.75 -27.60 25.76
C LYS A 188 15.03 -28.24 26.30
N ASP A 189 15.31 -29.48 25.90
CA ASP A 189 16.53 -30.22 26.23
C ASP A 189 17.75 -29.76 25.41
N GLY A 190 17.54 -28.82 24.48
CA GLY A 190 18.57 -28.30 23.60
C GLY A 190 18.87 -29.15 22.37
N LEU A 191 18.09 -30.19 22.13
CA LEU A 191 18.18 -31.01 20.91
C LEU A 191 17.22 -30.46 19.86
N TYR A 192 17.48 -30.79 18.60
CA TYR A 192 16.66 -30.35 17.48
C TYR A 192 15.96 -31.52 16.82
N ARG A 193 14.67 -31.36 16.51
CA ARG A 193 13.89 -32.34 15.80
C ARG A 193 13.44 -31.80 14.45
N LEU A 194 13.79 -32.50 13.38
CA LEU A 194 13.49 -32.10 12.03
C LEU A 194 12.00 -32.21 11.70
N SER A 195 11.45 -31.24 11.02
CA SER A 195 10.11 -31.28 10.46
C SER A 195 10.09 -31.94 9.07
N ASP A 196 8.90 -32.27 8.59
CA ASP A 196 8.69 -32.85 7.26
C ASP A 196 9.27 -31.97 6.13
N THR A 197 9.12 -30.64 6.24
CA THR A 197 9.63 -29.67 5.26
C THR A 197 11.15 -29.54 5.27
N GLN A 198 11.80 -29.84 6.39
CA GLN A 198 13.27 -29.80 6.51
C GLN A 198 13.92 -31.10 6.05
N ALA A 199 13.21 -32.23 6.19
CA ALA A 199 13.69 -33.54 5.81
C ALA A 199 13.41 -33.88 4.31
N GLN A 200 12.90 -32.95 3.56
CA GLN A 200 12.57 -33.05 2.14
C GLN A 200 13.73 -32.62 1.25
#